data_5e17befe85111b6f0a6b95f706469863
#
_entry.id   5e17befe85111b6f0a6b95f706469863
#
_cell.length_a   1.000
_cell.length_b   1.000
_cell.length_c   1.000
_cell.angle_alpha   90.00
_cell.angle_beta   90.00
_cell.angle_gamma   90.00
#
_symmetry.space_group_name_H-M   'P 1'
#
loop_
_entity.id
_entity.type
_entity.pdbx_description
1 polymer ?
#
loop_
_entity_poly.entity_id
_entity_poly.type
_entity_poly.pdbx_seq_one_letter_code
_entity_poly.pdbx_strand_id
1 'polypeptide(L)'
;DYQPTGYVFSQATLEEVDQAAQAAHNAFLVYSQTTQEQRASFLEEIARQIEALGANLQEVASLETGLPLARLQGETGRVTGQLRLFAELLRRGDFYGARIDV
;
A
#
# COMPACT_ATOMS: atom_id res chain seq x y z
N ASP A 1 12.11 25.85 -8.92
CA ASP A 1 12.90 25.53 -10.11
C ASP A 1 12.61 24.12 -10.60
N TYR A 2 12.25 24.02 -11.87
CA TYR A 2 11.96 22.73 -12.50
C TYR A 2 13.25 22.18 -13.08
N GLN A 3 13.95 21.37 -12.29
CA GLN A 3 15.16 20.71 -12.72
C GLN A 3 14.89 19.22 -12.97
N PRO A 4 15.46 18.64 -14.02
CA PRO A 4 15.35 17.20 -14.24
C PRO A 4 15.95 16.41 -13.06
N THR A 5 15.26 15.35 -12.62
CA THR A 5 15.75 14.50 -11.52
C THR A 5 16.81 13.50 -11.96
N GLY A 6 16.96 13.28 -13.27
CA GLY A 6 17.83 12.22 -13.81
C GLY A 6 17.13 10.86 -13.96
N TYR A 7 15.91 10.71 -13.44
CA TYR A 7 15.14 9.49 -13.60
C TYR A 7 14.27 9.55 -14.85
N VAL A 8 14.16 8.42 -15.53
CA VAL A 8 13.34 8.27 -16.73
C VAL A 8 12.33 7.15 -16.49
N PHE A 9 11.07 7.44 -16.76
CA PHE A 9 9.98 6.48 -16.58
C PHE A 9 9.26 6.25 -17.90
N SER A 10 8.95 4.98 -18.17
CA SER A 10 8.17 4.62 -19.35
C SER A 10 6.69 4.89 -19.12
N GLN A 11 6.01 5.35 -20.17
CA GLN A 11 4.55 5.40 -20.17
C GLN A 11 4.01 4.01 -20.49
N ALA A 12 2.91 3.64 -19.83
CA ALA A 12 2.25 2.39 -20.11
C ALA A 12 1.55 2.42 -21.46
N THR A 13 1.62 1.32 -22.19
CA THR A 13 0.83 1.11 -23.40
C THR A 13 -0.59 0.70 -23.04
N LEU A 14 -1.52 0.78 -24.00
CA LEU A 14 -2.89 0.29 -23.81
C LEU A 14 -2.90 -1.20 -23.47
N GLU A 15 -2.02 -1.98 -24.09
CA GLU A 15 -1.90 -3.41 -23.83
C GLU A 15 -1.44 -3.67 -22.38
N GLU A 16 -0.46 -2.90 -21.88
CA GLU A 16 0.01 -3.02 -20.51
C GLU A 16 -1.07 -2.65 -19.50
N VAL A 17 -1.86 -1.63 -19.78
CA VAL A 17 -3.01 -1.25 -18.93
C VAL A 17 -4.03 -2.38 -18.87
N ASP A 18 -4.34 -2.98 -20.02
CA ASP A 18 -5.28 -4.10 -20.10
C ASP A 18 -4.75 -5.32 -19.33
N GLN A 19 -3.48 -5.64 -19.49
CA GLN A 19 -2.83 -6.73 -18.75
C GLN A 19 -2.88 -6.50 -17.24
N ALA A 20 -2.65 -5.27 -16.79
CA ALA A 20 -2.73 -4.93 -15.36
C ALA A 20 -4.16 -5.12 -14.83
N ALA A 21 -5.16 -4.68 -15.57
CA ALA A 21 -6.56 -4.86 -15.20
C ALA A 21 -6.94 -6.34 -15.15
N GLN A 22 -6.48 -7.14 -16.12
CA GLN A 22 -6.72 -8.57 -16.14
C GLN A 22 -6.05 -9.28 -14.96
N ALA A 23 -4.81 -8.89 -14.63
CA ALA A 23 -4.09 -9.44 -13.48
C ALA A 23 -4.82 -9.14 -12.16
N ALA A 24 -5.36 -7.93 -12.02
CA ALA A 24 -6.16 -7.55 -10.86
C ALA A 24 -7.43 -8.40 -10.75
N HIS A 25 -8.12 -8.61 -11.86
CA HIS A 25 -9.31 -9.46 -11.90
C HIS A 25 -8.99 -10.89 -11.48
N ASN A 26 -7.90 -11.46 -12.01
CA ASN A 26 -7.48 -12.80 -11.67
C ASN A 26 -7.08 -12.92 -10.19
N ALA A 27 -6.39 -11.92 -9.67
CA ALA A 27 -5.99 -11.87 -8.27
C ALA A 27 -7.20 -11.84 -7.34
N PHE A 28 -8.29 -11.18 -7.73
CA PHE A 28 -9.53 -11.13 -6.96
C PHE A 28 -10.09 -12.53 -6.70
N LEU A 29 -10.03 -13.41 -7.68
CA LEU A 29 -10.57 -14.77 -7.55
C LEU A 29 -9.91 -15.55 -6.41
N VAL A 30 -8.63 -15.29 -6.15
CA VAL A 30 -7.86 -15.91 -5.07
C VAL A 30 -7.98 -15.08 -3.79
N TYR A 31 -7.71 -13.79 -3.89
CA TYR A 31 -7.66 -12.91 -2.71
C TYR A 31 -9.00 -12.82 -1.98
N SER A 32 -10.11 -12.82 -2.72
CA SER A 32 -11.45 -12.76 -2.14
C SER A 32 -11.77 -13.99 -1.26
N GLN A 33 -11.04 -15.09 -1.43
CA GLN A 33 -11.22 -16.32 -0.66
C GLN A 33 -10.25 -16.43 0.53
N THR A 34 -9.39 -15.44 0.74
CA THR A 34 -8.46 -15.46 1.87
C THR A 34 -9.19 -15.19 3.19
N THR A 35 -8.58 -15.64 4.28
CA THR A 35 -9.09 -15.40 5.63
C THR A 35 -8.79 -13.97 6.08
N GLN A 36 -9.49 -13.53 7.13
CA GLN A 36 -9.20 -12.24 7.78
C GLN A 36 -7.75 -12.18 8.28
N GLU A 37 -7.27 -13.26 8.87
CA GLU A 37 -5.89 -13.32 9.36
C GLU A 37 -4.87 -13.21 8.21
N GLN A 38 -5.13 -13.86 7.10
CA GLN A 38 -4.25 -13.75 5.92
C GLN A 38 -4.20 -12.32 5.38
N ARG A 39 -5.35 -11.65 5.32
CA ARG A 39 -5.43 -10.25 4.87
C ARG A 39 -4.74 -9.31 5.85
N ALA A 40 -4.94 -9.53 7.15
CA ALA A 40 -4.29 -8.73 8.18
C ALA A 40 -2.77 -8.87 8.09
N SER A 41 -2.28 -10.11 7.97
CA SER A 41 -0.84 -10.38 7.83
C SER A 41 -0.27 -9.75 6.57
N PHE A 42 -1.03 -9.74 5.47
CA PHE A 42 -0.64 -9.10 4.23
C PHE A 42 -0.46 -7.59 4.40
N LEU A 43 -1.42 -6.91 5.04
CA LEU A 43 -1.32 -5.47 5.31
C LEU A 43 -0.13 -5.15 6.22
N GLU A 44 0.12 -5.96 7.23
CA GLU A 44 1.28 -5.77 8.11
C GLU A 44 2.59 -5.96 7.37
N GLU A 45 2.64 -6.93 6.44
CA GLU A 45 3.84 -7.15 5.62
C GLU A 45 4.09 -5.96 4.69
N ILE A 46 3.05 -5.39 4.09
CA ILE A 46 3.18 -4.17 3.29
C ILE A 46 3.77 -3.05 4.15
N ALA A 47 3.29 -2.86 5.37
CA ALA A 47 3.82 -1.85 6.28
C ALA A 47 5.31 -2.08 6.56
N ARG A 48 5.71 -3.32 6.82
CA ARG A 48 7.12 -3.67 7.06
C ARG A 48 7.99 -3.38 5.84
N GLN A 49 7.51 -3.70 4.65
CA GLN A 49 8.25 -3.46 3.41
C GLN A 49 8.42 -1.97 3.12
N ILE A 50 7.39 -1.17 3.37
CA ILE A 50 7.48 0.29 3.24
C ILE A 50 8.53 0.85 4.21
N GLU A 51 8.50 0.39 5.44
CA GLU A 51 9.49 0.82 6.46
C GLU A 51 10.91 0.37 6.09
N ALA A 52 11.05 -0.80 5.48
CA ALA A 52 12.33 -1.32 5.05
C ALA A 52 12.97 -0.50 3.92
N LEU A 53 12.16 0.15 3.07
CA LEU A 53 12.66 1.10 2.08
C LEU A 53 13.27 2.34 2.73
N GLY A 54 12.77 2.73 3.91
CA GLY A 54 13.35 3.77 4.75
C GLY A 54 13.59 5.08 4.01
N ALA A 55 14.80 5.63 4.20
CA ALA A 55 15.18 6.92 3.65
C ALA A 55 15.15 6.95 2.11
N ASN A 56 15.40 5.84 1.45
CA ASN A 56 15.40 5.79 -0.03
C ASN A 56 14.07 6.20 -0.62
N LEU A 57 12.97 5.70 -0.07
CA LEU A 57 11.64 6.06 -0.53
C LEU A 57 11.38 7.56 -0.34
N GLN A 58 11.75 8.08 0.82
CA GLN A 58 11.53 9.48 1.17
C GLN A 58 12.39 10.41 0.33
N GLU A 59 13.64 10.03 0.04
CA GLU A 59 14.53 10.81 -0.81
C GLU A 59 14.00 10.93 -2.24
N VAL A 60 13.55 9.82 -2.81
CA VAL A 60 12.95 9.83 -4.16
C VAL A 60 11.67 10.66 -4.17
N ALA A 61 10.82 10.50 -3.19
CA ALA A 61 9.58 11.28 -3.09
C ALA A 61 9.87 12.77 -2.93
N SER A 62 10.90 13.14 -2.18
CA SER A 62 11.33 14.54 -2.03
C SER A 62 11.81 15.12 -3.36
N LEU A 63 12.58 14.35 -4.12
CA LEU A 63 13.04 14.77 -5.46
C LEU A 63 11.87 15.03 -6.40
N GLU A 64 10.86 14.16 -6.37
CA GLU A 64 9.73 14.24 -7.29
C GLU A 64 8.71 15.33 -6.90
N THR A 65 8.53 15.58 -5.62
CA THR A 65 7.49 16.50 -5.13
C THR A 65 8.00 17.84 -4.62
N GLY A 66 9.27 17.92 -4.27
CA GLY A 66 9.84 19.09 -3.61
C GLY A 66 9.48 19.23 -2.14
N LEU A 67 8.81 18.24 -1.55
CA LEU A 67 8.43 18.27 -0.13
C LEU A 67 9.63 18.00 0.78
N PRO A 68 9.68 18.63 1.98
CA PRO A 68 10.75 18.38 2.94
C PRO A 68 10.76 16.92 3.42
N LEU A 69 11.95 16.38 3.66
CA LEU A 69 12.12 15.02 4.15
C LEU A 69 11.36 14.74 5.45
N ALA A 70 11.35 15.69 6.38
CA ALA A 70 10.64 15.54 7.65
C ALA A 70 9.15 15.30 7.44
N ARG A 71 8.54 15.99 6.47
CA ARG A 71 7.13 15.79 6.12
C ARG A 71 6.90 14.41 5.53
N LEU A 72 7.79 13.94 4.68
CA LEU A 72 7.68 12.63 4.07
C LEU A 72 7.87 11.48 5.08
N GLN A 73 8.72 11.69 6.08
CA GLN A 73 8.84 10.77 7.21
C GLN A 73 7.51 10.65 7.96
N GLY A 74 6.86 11.78 8.21
CA GLY A 74 5.55 11.80 8.86
C GLY A 74 4.48 11.12 8.01
N GLU A 75 4.47 11.34 6.70
CA GLU A 75 3.54 10.69 5.78
C GLU A 75 3.76 9.18 5.73
N THR A 76 5.01 8.73 5.74
CA THR A 76 5.34 7.30 5.80
C THR A 76 4.75 6.66 7.06
N GLY A 77 4.90 7.32 8.22
CA GLY A 77 4.33 6.84 9.48
C GLY A 77 2.81 6.76 9.44
N ARG A 78 2.16 7.72 8.79
CA ARG A 78 0.70 7.69 8.60
C ARG A 78 0.26 6.50 7.76
N VAL A 79 0.95 6.22 6.67
CA VAL A 79 0.63 5.08 5.80
C VAL A 79 0.79 3.76 6.55
N THR A 80 1.92 3.55 7.19
CA THR A 80 2.17 2.30 7.92
C THR A 80 1.25 2.14 9.12
N GLY A 81 0.94 3.24 9.80
CA GLY A 81 -0.02 3.25 10.90
C GLY A 81 -1.43 2.86 10.46
N GLN A 82 -1.88 3.37 9.30
CA GLN A 82 -3.17 3.02 8.73
C GLN A 82 -3.23 1.55 8.33
N LEU A 83 -2.18 1.04 7.69
CA LEU A 83 -2.12 -0.37 7.32
C LEU A 83 -2.26 -1.28 8.54
N ARG A 84 -1.58 -0.95 9.62
CA ARG A 84 -1.66 -1.73 10.88
C ARG A 84 -3.01 -1.61 11.55
N LEU A 85 -3.61 -0.42 11.51
CA LEU A 85 -4.96 -0.20 12.03
C LEU A 85 -5.99 -1.08 11.31
N PHE A 86 -5.94 -1.12 9.98
CA PHE A 86 -6.84 -1.96 9.20
C PHE A 86 -6.55 -3.45 9.37
N ALA A 87 -5.30 -3.84 9.59
CA ALA A 87 -4.98 -5.21 9.92
C ALA A 87 -5.65 -5.65 11.23
N GLU A 88 -5.60 -4.79 12.24
CA GLU A 88 -6.26 -5.04 13.52
C GLU A 88 -7.78 -5.11 13.36
N LEU A 89 -8.36 -4.20 12.57
CA LEU A 89 -9.79 -4.19 12.26
C LEU A 89 -10.23 -5.51 11.62
N LEU A 90 -9.44 -6.03 10.68
CA LEU A 90 -9.71 -7.31 10.04
C LEU A 90 -9.71 -8.46 11.05
N ARG A 91 -8.78 -8.46 12.00
CA ARG A 91 -8.71 -9.51 13.02
C ARG A 91 -9.90 -9.46 13.96
N ARG A 92 -10.39 -8.27 14.28
CA ARG A 92 -11.55 -8.09 15.15
C ARG A 92 -12.84 -8.57 14.50
N GLY A 93 -13.01 -8.33 13.20
CA GLY A 93 -14.17 -8.77 12.45
C GLY A 93 -15.49 -8.07 12.79
N ASP A 94 -15.45 -7.00 13.58
CA ASP A 94 -16.66 -6.30 14.05
C ASP A 94 -17.53 -5.77 12.90
N PHE A 95 -16.90 -5.40 11.80
CA PHE A 95 -17.58 -4.80 10.64
C PHE A 95 -18.47 -5.77 9.87
N TYR A 96 -18.36 -7.07 10.13
CA TYR A 96 -19.28 -8.06 9.53
C TYR A 96 -20.64 -8.09 10.22
N GLY A 97 -20.78 -7.44 11.36
CA GLY A 97 -22.04 -7.42 12.09
C GLY A 97 -22.43 -8.77 12.67
N ALA A 98 -21.48 -9.68 12.82
CA ALA A 98 -21.74 -10.99 13.39
C ALA A 98 -22.17 -10.89 14.84
N ARG A 99 -23.23 -11.62 15.21
CA ARG A 99 -23.75 -11.66 16.58
C ARG A 99 -23.92 -13.11 17.01
N ILE A 100 -23.69 -13.35 18.29
CA ILE A 100 -24.04 -14.60 18.94
C ILE A 100 -25.03 -14.24 20.06
N ASP A 101 -26.28 -14.61 19.86
CA ASP A 101 -27.32 -14.44 20.88
C ASP A 101 -27.37 -15.72 21.73
N VAL A 102 -27.20 -15.54 23.02
CA VAL A 102 -27.14 -16.65 23.98
C VAL A 102 -28.46 -16.75 24.72
#